data_5e92f10524e0474b845d7e6dd3a7fde8
#
_entry.id   5e92f10524e0474b845d7e6dd3a7fde8
#
_cell.length_a   1.000
_cell.length_b   1.000
_cell.length_c   1.000
_cell.angle_alpha   90.00
_cell.angle_beta   90.00
_cell.angle_gamma   90.00
#
_symmetry.space_group_name_H-M   'P 1'
#
loop_
_entity.id
_entity.type
_entity.pdbx_description
1 polymer ?
#
loop_
_entity_poly.entity_id
_entity_poly.type
_entity_poly.pdbx_seq_one_letter_code
_entity_poly.pdbx_strand_id
1 'polypeptide(L)'
;MSHASGLDRVTSEMSLPTDEVYAMMGEMARLARAYRDSGGMHACALAREGKVVLIREDVGRHNALDKVLGRAWLDGIPTGDAVLLTTGRISYEMAVKAAKNRVPVVVSRSAVTDLAAQIADELGITVAGYARGGGLTVYTHPARIRNADARTGGLES
;
A
#
# COMPACT_ATOMS: atom_id res chain seq x y z
N MET A 1 -12.78 8.18 20.24
CA MET A 1 -11.99 7.00 20.56
C MET A 1 -11.53 6.27 19.30
N SER A 2 -10.31 5.91 19.25
CA SER A 2 -9.76 5.22 18.10
C SER A 2 -10.24 3.77 18.04
N HIS A 3 -10.64 3.32 16.84
CA HIS A 3 -10.97 1.91 16.61
C HIS A 3 -9.74 1.00 16.70
N ALA A 4 -8.58 1.60 16.74
CA ALA A 4 -7.31 0.89 16.77
C ALA A 4 -6.65 0.98 18.13
N SER A 5 -7.45 1.07 19.21
CA SER A 5 -6.87 1.11 20.54
C SER A 5 -6.03 -0.16 20.73
N GLY A 6 -4.81 0.00 21.22
CA GLY A 6 -3.85 -1.10 21.36
C GLY A 6 -2.87 -1.20 20.22
N LEU A 7 -3.06 -0.47 19.12
CA LEU A 7 -2.09 -0.39 18.04
C LEU A 7 -1.29 0.89 18.13
N ASP A 8 0.01 0.77 18.00
CA ASP A 8 0.88 1.94 17.96
C ASP A 8 0.70 2.68 16.64
N ARG A 9 0.71 3.99 16.72
CA ARG A 9 0.68 4.83 15.54
C ARG A 9 2.00 4.70 14.79
N VAL A 10 1.92 4.60 13.46
CA VAL A 10 3.11 4.56 12.60
C VAL A 10 3.64 5.98 12.46
N THR A 11 4.92 6.15 12.74
CA THR A 11 5.55 7.48 12.78
C THR A 11 6.70 7.62 11.80
N SER A 12 6.80 6.74 10.81
CA SER A 12 7.88 6.79 9.82
C SER A 12 7.93 8.15 9.13
N GLU A 13 9.12 8.69 9.00
CA GLU A 13 9.36 9.94 8.29
C GLU A 13 9.82 9.71 6.86
N MET A 14 9.67 8.50 6.35
CA MET A 14 10.04 8.20 4.98
C MET A 14 9.28 9.09 3.99
N SER A 15 9.88 9.33 2.86
CA SER A 15 9.27 10.11 1.81
C SER A 15 9.80 9.61 0.47
N LEU A 16 8.92 9.48 -0.51
CA LEU A 16 9.32 9.02 -1.83
C LEU A 16 8.58 9.83 -2.90
N PRO A 17 9.21 10.05 -4.06
CA PRO A 17 8.54 10.77 -5.13
C PRO A 17 7.49 9.90 -5.82
N THR A 18 6.48 10.53 -6.39
CA THR A 18 5.45 9.80 -7.14
C THR A 18 6.04 8.96 -8.27
N ASP A 19 7.13 9.41 -8.89
CA ASP A 19 7.76 8.64 -9.96
C ASP A 19 8.22 7.27 -9.47
N GLU A 20 8.72 7.17 -8.24
CA GLU A 20 9.07 5.88 -7.67
C GLU A 20 7.84 5.01 -7.43
N VAL A 21 6.74 5.63 -7.00
CA VAL A 21 5.49 4.89 -6.81
C VAL A 21 5.03 4.28 -8.14
N TYR A 22 5.07 5.07 -9.21
CA TYR A 22 4.70 4.58 -10.53
C TYR A 22 5.63 3.46 -10.99
N ALA A 23 6.93 3.62 -10.76
CA ALA A 23 7.91 2.60 -11.16
C ALA A 23 7.67 1.29 -10.40
N MET A 24 7.39 1.35 -9.10
CA MET A 24 7.12 0.17 -8.29
C MET A 24 5.82 -0.52 -8.72
N MET A 25 4.77 0.25 -9.01
CA MET A 25 3.51 -0.31 -9.51
C MET A 25 3.73 -1.01 -10.85
N GLY A 26 4.52 -0.40 -11.73
CA GLY A 26 4.88 -1.00 -13.02
C GLY A 26 5.68 -2.29 -12.85
N GLU A 27 6.60 -2.30 -11.91
CA GLU A 27 7.38 -3.49 -11.62
C GLU A 27 6.50 -4.63 -11.10
N MET A 28 5.58 -4.32 -10.17
CA MET A 28 4.64 -5.32 -9.69
C MET A 28 3.82 -5.89 -10.85
N ALA A 29 3.34 -5.04 -11.75
CA ALA A 29 2.56 -5.48 -12.89
C ALA A 29 3.36 -6.40 -13.81
N ARG A 30 4.65 -6.11 -14.01
CA ARG A 30 5.51 -6.98 -14.82
C ARG A 30 5.75 -8.32 -14.15
N LEU A 31 6.01 -8.31 -12.85
CA LEU A 31 6.29 -9.54 -12.11
C LEU A 31 5.05 -10.43 -11.99
N ALA A 32 3.87 -9.82 -11.96
CA ALA A 32 2.60 -10.54 -11.89
C ALA A 32 2.10 -11.01 -13.27
N ARG A 33 2.86 -10.75 -14.33
CA ARG A 33 2.41 -10.99 -15.69
C ARG A 33 2.00 -12.44 -15.95
N ALA A 34 2.72 -13.40 -15.37
CA ALA A 34 2.45 -14.82 -15.60
C ALA A 34 1.05 -15.22 -15.16
N TYR A 35 0.48 -14.51 -14.21
CA TYR A 35 -0.83 -14.84 -13.62
C TYR A 35 -1.94 -13.96 -14.14
N ARG A 36 -1.60 -12.88 -14.83
CA ARG A 36 -2.57 -11.90 -15.32
C ARG A 36 -3.58 -12.51 -16.29
N ASP A 37 -3.10 -13.45 -17.12
CA ASP A 37 -3.93 -14.07 -18.14
C ASP A 37 -4.93 -15.09 -17.57
N SER A 38 -4.73 -15.53 -16.34
CA SER A 38 -5.65 -16.47 -15.71
C SER A 38 -6.96 -15.80 -15.27
N GLY A 39 -6.98 -14.48 -15.19
CA GLY A 39 -8.14 -13.72 -14.72
C GLY A 39 -8.39 -13.92 -13.24
N GLY A 40 -8.91 -12.93 -12.57
CA GLY A 40 -9.31 -13.06 -11.18
C GLY A 40 -8.21 -13.13 -10.14
N MET A 41 -6.95 -13.02 -10.55
CA MET A 41 -5.85 -13.00 -9.59
C MET A 41 -5.59 -11.59 -9.11
N HIS A 42 -5.27 -11.48 -7.83
CA HIS A 42 -4.77 -10.25 -7.24
C HIS A 42 -3.29 -10.39 -6.93
N ALA A 43 -2.56 -9.29 -7.02
CA ALA A 43 -1.16 -9.25 -6.66
C ALA A 43 -0.96 -8.28 -5.49
N CYS A 44 -0.04 -8.64 -4.62
CA CYS A 44 0.41 -7.76 -3.55
C CYS A 44 1.93 -7.84 -3.51
N ALA A 45 2.56 -6.70 -3.32
CA ALA A 45 4.03 -6.62 -3.29
C ALA A 45 4.47 -5.76 -2.13
N LEU A 46 5.66 -6.05 -1.63
CA LEU A 46 6.35 -5.19 -0.67
C LEU A 46 7.55 -4.60 -1.39
N ALA A 47 7.70 -3.30 -1.31
CA ALA A 47 8.81 -2.60 -1.94
C ALA A 47 9.61 -1.83 -0.90
N ARG A 48 10.91 -1.73 -1.12
CA ARG A 48 11.82 -0.93 -0.29
C ARG A 48 12.81 -0.24 -1.22
N GLU A 49 13.12 1.00 -0.89
CA GLU A 49 14.13 1.76 -1.62
C GLU A 49 13.85 1.79 -3.13
N GLY A 50 12.57 1.93 -3.48
CA GLY A 50 12.14 2.04 -4.86
C GLY A 50 12.05 0.75 -5.63
N LYS A 51 12.22 -0.41 -4.99
CA LYS A 51 12.23 -1.71 -5.66
C LYS A 51 11.32 -2.71 -4.98
N VAL A 52 10.64 -3.52 -5.79
CA VAL A 52 9.84 -4.64 -5.28
C VAL A 52 10.79 -5.71 -4.73
N VAL A 53 10.61 -6.09 -3.47
CA VAL A 53 11.42 -7.12 -2.82
C VAL A 53 10.65 -8.43 -2.60
N LEU A 54 9.33 -8.37 -2.56
CA LEU A 54 8.46 -9.54 -2.46
C LEU A 54 7.23 -9.32 -3.30
N ILE A 55 6.73 -10.39 -3.93
CA ILE A 55 5.44 -10.36 -4.59
C ILE A 55 4.74 -11.69 -4.36
N ARG A 56 3.43 -11.64 -4.14
CA ARG A 56 2.58 -12.83 -4.02
C ARG A 56 1.27 -12.57 -4.73
N GLU A 57 0.70 -13.62 -5.24
CA GLU A 57 -0.56 -13.57 -5.95
C GLU A 57 -1.54 -14.58 -5.36
N ASP A 58 -2.82 -14.23 -5.42
CA ASP A 58 -3.89 -15.09 -4.94
C ASP A 58 -5.20 -14.60 -5.55
N VAL A 59 -6.19 -15.48 -5.62
CA VAL A 59 -7.54 -15.08 -6.07
C VAL A 59 -8.17 -14.12 -5.06
N GLY A 60 -7.75 -14.16 -3.80
CA GLY A 60 -8.22 -13.25 -2.75
C GLY A 60 -7.18 -12.19 -2.43
N ARG A 61 -7.58 -10.91 -2.50
CA ARG A 61 -6.66 -9.81 -2.21
C ARG A 61 -6.12 -9.86 -0.79
N HIS A 62 -6.95 -10.30 0.17
CA HIS A 62 -6.49 -10.43 1.55
C HIS A 62 -5.48 -11.56 1.71
N ASN A 63 -5.67 -12.65 0.98
CA ASN A 63 -4.71 -13.75 1.01
C ASN A 63 -3.37 -13.33 0.40
N ALA A 64 -3.39 -12.57 -0.68
CA ALA A 64 -2.15 -12.06 -1.28
C ALA A 64 -1.39 -11.19 -0.28
N LEU A 65 -2.10 -10.31 0.40
CA LEU A 65 -1.52 -9.45 1.42
C LEU A 65 -0.90 -10.26 2.56
N ASP A 66 -1.66 -11.23 3.07
CA ASP A 66 -1.19 -12.07 4.19
C ASP A 66 0.06 -12.85 3.81
N LYS A 67 0.13 -13.34 2.59
CA LYS A 67 1.32 -14.04 2.10
C LYS A 67 2.55 -13.13 2.07
N VAL A 68 2.37 -11.89 1.63
CA VAL A 68 3.47 -10.92 1.58
C VAL A 68 3.95 -10.57 2.98
N LEU A 69 3.03 -10.22 3.87
CA LEU A 69 3.38 -9.82 5.23
C LEU A 69 3.99 -10.97 6.01
N GLY A 70 3.42 -12.18 5.86
CA GLY A 70 3.96 -13.36 6.51
C GLY A 70 5.36 -13.68 6.03
N ARG A 71 5.61 -13.58 4.73
CA ARG A 71 6.94 -13.85 4.18
C ARG A 71 7.95 -12.81 4.63
N ALA A 72 7.55 -11.56 4.66
CA ALA A 72 8.42 -10.49 5.14
C ALA A 72 8.85 -10.76 6.59
N TRP A 73 7.88 -11.15 7.42
CA TRP A 73 8.17 -11.47 8.82
C TRP A 73 9.14 -12.64 8.95
N LEU A 74 8.89 -13.72 8.19
CA LEU A 74 9.75 -14.90 8.24
C LEU A 74 11.17 -14.61 7.76
N ASP A 75 11.31 -13.75 6.76
CA ASP A 75 12.62 -13.43 6.19
C ASP A 75 13.32 -12.28 6.91
N GLY A 76 12.69 -11.69 7.93
CA GLY A 76 13.28 -10.57 8.66
C GLY A 76 13.42 -9.30 7.84
N ILE A 77 12.53 -9.11 6.86
CA ILE A 77 12.58 -7.91 6.02
C ILE A 77 12.05 -6.71 6.80
N PRO A 78 12.82 -5.62 6.94
CA PRO A 78 12.35 -4.43 7.62
C PRO A 78 11.17 -3.81 6.90
N THR A 79 10.17 -3.35 7.63
CA THR A 79 8.95 -2.80 7.07
C THR A 79 8.76 -1.30 7.34
N GLY A 80 9.53 -0.74 8.26
CA GLY A 80 9.34 0.66 8.69
C GLY A 80 9.55 1.72 7.63
N ASP A 81 10.16 1.36 6.52
CA ASP A 81 10.35 2.23 5.35
C ASP A 81 9.81 1.56 4.08
N ALA A 82 8.93 0.59 4.23
CA ALA A 82 8.42 -0.18 3.10
C ALA A 82 7.13 0.39 2.57
N VAL A 83 6.80 0.00 1.35
CA VAL A 83 5.55 0.33 0.67
C VAL A 83 4.86 -0.98 0.31
N LEU A 84 3.60 -1.10 0.68
CA LEU A 84 2.75 -2.20 0.20
C LEU A 84 2.04 -1.74 -1.07
N LEU A 85 2.09 -2.57 -2.10
CA LEU A 85 1.43 -2.31 -3.37
C LEU A 85 0.40 -3.41 -3.59
N THR A 86 -0.78 -3.05 -4.07
CA THR A 86 -1.83 -4.05 -4.31
C THR A 86 -2.66 -3.70 -5.53
N THR A 87 -3.18 -4.72 -6.20
CA THR A 87 -4.13 -4.53 -7.29
C THR A 87 -5.57 -4.42 -6.77
N GLY A 88 -5.82 -4.86 -5.54
CA GLY A 88 -7.16 -4.86 -4.96
C GLY A 88 -7.44 -3.60 -4.16
N ARG A 89 -8.71 -3.38 -3.84
CA ARG A 89 -9.12 -2.24 -3.02
C ARG A 89 -8.43 -2.30 -1.67
N ILE A 90 -8.11 -1.13 -1.14
CA ILE A 90 -7.63 -1.02 0.24
C ILE A 90 -8.85 -0.91 1.14
N SER A 91 -9.04 -1.93 1.97
CA SER A 91 -10.12 -1.99 2.95
C SER A 91 -9.62 -1.61 4.33
N TYR A 92 -10.55 -1.45 5.26
CA TYR A 92 -10.24 -1.23 6.67
C TYR A 92 -9.26 -2.30 7.18
N GLU A 93 -9.55 -3.58 6.89
CA GLU A 93 -8.71 -4.67 7.37
C GLU A 93 -7.29 -4.61 6.82
N MET A 94 -7.15 -4.23 5.56
CA MET A 94 -5.82 -4.10 4.96
C MET A 94 -5.02 -2.97 5.61
N ALA A 95 -5.68 -1.85 5.89
CA ALA A 95 -5.02 -0.73 6.56
C ALA A 95 -4.56 -1.13 7.97
N VAL A 96 -5.40 -1.86 8.70
CA VAL A 96 -5.05 -2.34 10.04
C VAL A 96 -3.88 -3.32 9.98
N LYS A 97 -3.89 -4.24 9.02
CA LYS A 97 -2.79 -5.20 8.85
C LYS A 97 -1.47 -4.50 8.51
N ALA A 98 -1.53 -3.48 7.65
CA ALA A 98 -0.35 -2.69 7.35
C ALA A 98 0.21 -2.02 8.62
N ALA A 99 -0.68 -1.44 9.42
CA ALA A 99 -0.27 -0.78 10.65
C ALA A 99 0.34 -1.77 11.66
N LYS A 100 -0.27 -2.95 11.80
CA LYS A 100 0.26 -4.00 12.69
C LYS A 100 1.67 -4.40 12.29
N ASN A 101 1.96 -4.37 11.01
CA ASN A 101 3.27 -4.71 10.49
C ASN A 101 4.15 -3.47 10.28
N ARG A 102 3.68 -2.31 10.75
CA ARG A 102 4.40 -1.04 10.75
C ARG A 102 4.82 -0.57 9.37
N VAL A 103 4.03 -0.91 8.36
CA VAL A 103 4.24 -0.45 6.99
C VAL A 103 3.61 0.93 6.85
N PRO A 104 4.38 1.97 6.50
CA PRO A 104 3.87 3.34 6.52
C PRO A 104 3.09 3.75 5.28
N VAL A 105 3.23 3.05 4.15
CA VAL A 105 2.61 3.45 2.89
C VAL A 105 1.96 2.26 2.23
N VAL A 106 0.69 2.41 1.84
CA VAL A 106 -0.05 1.38 1.08
C VAL A 106 -0.61 2.05 -0.17
N VAL A 107 -0.35 1.47 -1.32
CA VAL A 107 -0.77 2.00 -2.61
C VAL A 107 -1.55 0.94 -3.37
N SER A 108 -2.70 1.32 -3.89
CA SER A 108 -3.53 0.42 -4.69
C SER A 108 -3.73 0.94 -6.09
N ARG A 109 -3.84 0.00 -7.03
CA ARG A 109 -4.31 0.30 -8.37
C ARG A 109 -5.80 0.63 -8.38
N SER A 110 -6.54 0.17 -7.37
CA SER A 110 -7.99 0.33 -7.25
C SER A 110 -8.35 1.37 -6.19
N ALA A 111 -9.58 1.30 -5.71
CA ALA A 111 -10.13 2.27 -4.77
C ALA A 111 -9.63 2.06 -3.34
N VAL A 112 -9.79 3.09 -2.55
CA VAL A 112 -9.61 3.07 -1.10
C VAL A 112 -10.98 3.30 -0.49
N THR A 113 -11.41 2.44 0.44
CA THR A 113 -12.72 2.63 1.09
C THR A 113 -12.64 3.77 2.09
N ASP A 114 -13.81 4.37 2.39
CA ASP A 114 -13.86 5.46 3.36
C ASP A 114 -13.38 5.02 4.73
N LEU A 115 -13.76 3.81 5.16
CA LEU A 115 -13.31 3.28 6.44
C LEU A 115 -11.80 3.05 6.46
N ALA A 116 -11.24 2.61 5.33
CA ALA A 116 -9.78 2.43 5.23
C ALA A 116 -9.07 3.77 5.39
N ALA A 117 -9.58 4.81 4.73
CA ALA A 117 -8.99 6.14 4.84
C ALA A 117 -9.06 6.66 6.29
N GLN A 118 -10.20 6.48 6.95
CA GLN A 118 -10.37 6.92 8.33
C GLN A 118 -9.39 6.24 9.27
N ILE A 119 -9.29 4.90 9.20
CA ILE A 119 -8.41 4.18 10.11
C ILE A 119 -6.93 4.42 9.78
N ALA A 120 -6.61 4.55 8.50
CA ALA A 120 -5.24 4.86 8.09
C ALA A 120 -4.81 6.22 8.65
N ASP A 121 -5.70 7.19 8.62
CA ASP A 121 -5.40 8.50 9.19
C ASP A 121 -5.12 8.41 10.68
N GLU A 122 -5.94 7.69 11.42
CA GLU A 122 -5.74 7.49 12.85
C GLU A 122 -4.42 6.77 13.16
N LEU A 123 -4.06 5.78 12.34
CA LEU A 123 -2.89 4.95 12.59
C LEU A 123 -1.59 5.50 11.99
N GLY A 124 -1.64 6.64 11.32
CA GLY A 124 -0.46 7.25 10.74
C GLY A 124 0.01 6.61 9.44
N ILE A 125 -0.87 5.92 8.74
CA ILE A 125 -0.57 5.24 7.48
C ILE A 125 -0.93 6.14 6.30
N THR A 126 -0.05 6.21 5.32
CA THR A 126 -0.34 6.86 4.05
C THR A 126 -1.03 5.85 3.14
N VAL A 127 -2.23 6.17 2.68
CA VAL A 127 -2.91 5.34 1.68
C VAL A 127 -3.19 6.13 0.42
N ALA A 128 -2.96 5.49 -0.71
CA ALA A 128 -3.19 6.08 -2.02
C ALA A 128 -3.87 5.05 -2.91
N GLY A 129 -4.76 5.53 -3.77
CA GLY A 129 -5.51 4.68 -4.68
C GLY A 129 -5.41 5.15 -6.11
N TYR A 130 -5.96 4.34 -7.00
CA TYR A 130 -6.01 4.62 -8.42
C TYR A 130 -4.63 4.88 -9.03
N ALA A 131 -3.62 4.18 -8.52
CA ALA A 131 -2.25 4.35 -8.97
C ALA A 131 -2.04 3.62 -10.30
N ARG A 132 -2.45 4.27 -11.38
CA ARG A 132 -2.40 3.73 -12.73
C ARG A 132 -2.42 4.87 -13.73
N GLY A 133 -1.84 4.64 -14.90
CA GLY A 133 -1.87 5.63 -15.97
C GLY A 133 -1.17 6.93 -15.63
N GLY A 134 -0.16 6.88 -14.76
CA GLY A 134 0.61 8.06 -14.39
C GLY A 134 -0.09 8.99 -13.42
N GLY A 135 -1.13 8.50 -12.72
CA GLY A 135 -1.83 9.27 -11.70
C GLY A 135 -2.03 8.46 -10.43
N LEU A 136 -2.32 9.13 -9.34
CA LEU A 136 -2.75 8.50 -8.10
C LEU A 136 -3.47 9.54 -7.25
N THR A 137 -4.27 9.05 -6.30
CA THR A 137 -4.97 9.89 -5.34
C THR A 137 -4.48 9.53 -3.94
N VAL A 138 -3.91 10.49 -3.23
CA VAL A 138 -3.43 10.29 -1.86
C VAL A 138 -4.53 10.72 -0.90
N TYR A 139 -4.94 9.81 -0.02
CA TYR A 139 -6.08 10.05 0.89
C TYR A 139 -5.63 10.47 2.29
N THR A 140 -4.49 10.00 2.76
CA THR A 140 -4.04 10.23 4.14
C THR A 140 -2.54 10.45 4.17
N HIS A 141 -2.08 11.26 5.13
CA HIS A 141 -0.66 11.52 5.39
C HIS A 141 0.16 11.73 4.11
N PRO A 142 -0.19 12.76 3.32
CA PRO A 142 0.41 12.94 1.98
C PRO A 142 1.88 13.33 2.00
N ALA A 143 2.44 13.69 3.14
CA ALA A 143 3.85 14.10 3.21
C ALA A 143 4.81 12.98 2.81
N ARG A 144 4.37 11.71 2.87
CA ARG A 144 5.24 10.59 2.49
C ARG A 144 5.33 10.37 0.99
N ILE A 145 4.42 10.94 0.22
CA ILE A 145 4.46 10.86 -1.24
C ILE A 145 4.55 12.29 -1.76
N ARG A 146 5.71 12.64 -2.28
CA ARG A 146 5.99 14.01 -2.71
C ARG A 146 6.10 14.11 -4.20
N ASN A 147 5.40 15.04 -4.73
CA ASN A 147 5.53 15.54 -6.08
C ASN A 147 4.30 16.34 -6.43
N ALA A 148 4.45 17.29 -7.33
CA ALA A 148 3.35 18.11 -7.80
C ALA A 148 2.25 17.32 -8.52
N ASP A 149 2.57 16.11 -9.03
CA ASP A 149 1.60 15.32 -9.76
C ASP A 149 0.68 14.51 -8.87
N ALA A 150 0.98 14.41 -7.57
CA ALA A 150 0.12 13.69 -6.66
C ALA A 150 -1.15 14.51 -6.41
N ARG A 151 -2.28 13.82 -6.35
CA ARG A 151 -3.56 14.45 -5.99
C ARG A 151 -3.93 14.02 -4.59
N THR A 152 -4.58 14.91 -3.86
CA THR A 152 -5.12 14.54 -2.57
C THR A 152 -6.61 14.31 -2.74
N GLY A 153 -7.07 13.15 -2.27
CA GLY A 153 -8.50 12.83 -2.29
C GLY A 153 -9.13 13.34 -1.01
N GLY A 154 -10.36 13.76 -1.07
CA GLY A 154 -11.17 14.08 0.11
C GLY A 154 -10.59 15.01 1.17
N LEU A 155 -9.31 14.96 1.39
CA LEU A 155 -8.67 15.74 2.45
C LEU A 155 -8.33 17.15 2.03
N GLU A 156 -8.36 17.41 0.76
CA GLU A 156 -7.92 18.67 0.21
C GLU A 156 -9.05 19.56 -0.21
N SER A 157 -10.21 19.14 -0.06
CA SER A 157 -11.39 19.89 -0.46
C SER A 157 -11.54 21.19 0.28
#